data_9e946c036150345c0968919a393a7ec1
#
_entry.id   9e946c036150345c0968919a393a7ec1
#
_cell.length_a   1.000
_cell.length_b   1.000
_cell.length_c   1.000
_cell.angle_alpha   90.00
_cell.angle_beta   90.00
_cell.angle_gamma   90.00
#
_symmetry.space_group_name_H-M   'P 1'
#
loop_
_entity.id
_entity.type
_entity.pdbx_description
1 polymer ?
#
loop_
_entity_poly.entity_id
_entity_poly.type
_entity_poly.pdbx_seq_one_letter_code
_entity_poly.pdbx_strand_id
1 'polypeptide(L)'
;MLRRDFLRRSTRTLAAALLARTAVARAALIDPDPLPQKFQAHDEVVLGHTGIRTSRLAMGTGTIGFGGASNQTRLGNSPFTNLLLDGYHDNGLRFFDSADSYGSHPYVAAALKQIPRDKVTVLTKTDTRNPAGVRADLDRYRRELGIDYIDIVLIHCVTESDWTTRYRGVMDVLSEAKEKGTIRAHGVSCHSIGALRAAAASPWVEVDLVRLNPIGSHMDADPATVIGVVKQMRAQGKGIVGMKILGQGDLRDKPSEAIRYALGTGVLDAFTIGAESQKEQNNLIQRIAAA
;
A
#
# COMPACT_ATOMS: atom_id res chain seq x y z
N MET A 1 -43.95 61.80 33.66
CA MET A 1 -42.78 61.42 32.84
C MET A 1 -42.47 59.96 33.21
N LEU A 2 -42.86 59.13 32.61
CA LEU A 2 -43.25 58.39 31.44
C LEU A 2 -42.40 57.11 31.32
N ARG A 3 -43.02 56.03 31.72
CA ARG A 3 -42.54 54.62 31.65
C ARG A 3 -41.99 54.20 30.26
N ARG A 4 -42.14 55.03 29.24
CA ARG A 4 -41.74 54.71 27.85
C ARG A 4 -40.27 54.92 27.55
N ASP A 5 -39.55 55.77 28.26
CA ASP A 5 -38.15 56.07 27.99
C ASP A 5 -37.19 55.13 28.67
N PHE A 6 -37.62 54.40 29.68
CA PHE A 6 -36.81 53.38 30.36
C PHE A 6 -36.69 52.10 29.54
N LEU A 7 -37.71 51.72 28.78
CA LEU A 7 -37.69 50.52 27.95
C LEU A 7 -36.91 50.67 26.65
N ARG A 8 -36.70 51.89 26.16
CA ARG A 8 -35.90 52.11 24.95
C ARG A 8 -34.38 52.14 25.17
N ARG A 9 -33.92 52.38 26.40
CA ARG A 9 -32.49 52.33 26.75
C ARG A 9 -32.00 50.92 27.11
N SER A 10 -32.88 50.05 27.62
CA SER A 10 -32.52 48.68 27.98
C SER A 10 -32.36 47.72 26.78
N THR A 11 -33.06 48.02 25.66
CA THR A 11 -32.96 47.15 24.45
C THR A 11 -31.73 47.40 23.58
N ARG A 12 -31.11 48.59 23.68
CA ARG A 12 -29.88 48.88 22.88
C ARG A 12 -28.63 48.36 23.54
N THR A 13 -28.58 48.19 24.85
CA THR A 13 -27.42 47.64 25.55
C THR A 13 -27.38 46.08 25.52
N LEU A 14 -28.50 45.41 25.39
CA LEU A 14 -28.53 43.94 25.23
C LEU A 14 -28.15 43.50 23.82
N ALA A 15 -28.50 44.28 22.78
CA ALA A 15 -28.15 43.93 21.39
C ALA A 15 -26.64 44.06 21.11
N ALA A 16 -25.98 45.05 21.73
CA ALA A 16 -24.52 45.22 21.58
C ALA A 16 -23.70 44.15 22.31
N ALA A 17 -24.20 43.63 23.44
CA ALA A 17 -23.53 42.55 24.19
C ALA A 17 -23.69 41.17 23.54
N LEU A 18 -24.77 40.93 22.79
CA LEU A 18 -24.96 39.66 22.05
C LEU A 18 -24.12 39.61 20.78
N LEU A 19 -23.93 40.74 20.08
CA LEU A 19 -23.09 40.81 18.88
C LEU A 19 -21.59 40.70 19.18
N ALA A 20 -21.13 41.17 20.34
CA ALA A 20 -19.75 41.03 20.78
C ALA A 20 -19.38 39.59 21.15
N ARG A 21 -20.35 38.77 21.67
CA ARG A 21 -20.11 37.34 21.99
C ARG A 21 -20.05 36.43 20.77
N THR A 22 -20.74 36.80 19.67
CA THR A 22 -20.69 36.01 18.44
C THR A 22 -19.42 36.27 17.60
N ALA A 23 -18.79 37.41 17.76
CA ALA A 23 -17.54 37.74 17.06
C ALA A 23 -16.31 37.06 17.71
N VAL A 24 -16.31 36.89 19.02
CA VAL A 24 -15.21 36.19 19.75
C VAL A 24 -15.28 34.67 19.58
N ALA A 25 -16.48 34.10 19.39
CA ALA A 25 -16.62 32.65 19.17
C ALA A 25 -16.24 32.18 17.77
N ARG A 26 -16.05 33.08 16.81
CA ARG A 26 -15.68 32.73 15.41
C ARG A 26 -14.19 32.82 15.12
N ALA A 27 -13.40 33.39 16.04
CA ALA A 27 -11.94 33.50 15.91
C ALA A 27 -11.18 32.33 16.52
N ALA A 28 -11.88 31.36 17.13
CA ALA A 28 -11.26 30.22 17.84
C ALA A 28 -11.38 28.87 17.12
N LEU A 29 -11.74 28.87 15.82
CA LEU A 29 -11.80 27.65 14.98
C LEU A 29 -10.95 27.83 13.72
N ILE A 30 -9.74 28.33 13.86
CA ILE A 30 -8.67 28.01 12.93
C ILE A 30 -8.02 26.77 13.58
N ASP A 31 -8.38 25.58 13.07
CA ASP A 31 -7.59 24.39 13.38
C ASP A 31 -6.13 24.74 13.13
N PRO A 32 -5.22 24.51 14.09
CA PRO A 32 -3.81 24.68 13.83
C PRO A 32 -3.48 23.80 12.62
N ASP A 33 -2.71 24.31 11.67
CA ASP A 33 -2.20 23.53 10.56
C ASP A 33 -1.77 22.16 11.10
N PRO A 34 -2.24 21.03 10.50
CA PRO A 34 -1.89 19.73 10.99
C PRO A 34 -0.37 19.66 11.05
N LEU A 35 0.17 19.34 12.23
CA LEU A 35 1.60 19.14 12.42
C LEU A 35 2.12 18.27 11.27
N PRO A 36 3.28 18.56 10.67
CA PRO A 36 3.81 17.77 9.58
C PRO A 36 3.83 16.31 9.99
N GLN A 37 3.12 15.49 9.24
CA GLN A 37 2.98 14.07 9.54
C GLN A 37 4.34 13.42 9.37
N LYS A 38 4.96 12.96 10.46
CA LYS A 38 6.20 12.20 10.42
C LYS A 38 5.88 10.76 10.07
N PHE A 39 6.47 10.27 9.00
CA PHE A 39 6.33 8.88 8.56
C PHE A 39 7.48 8.03 9.11
N GLN A 40 7.17 6.79 9.51
CA GLN A 40 8.15 5.77 9.79
C GLN A 40 7.93 4.57 8.88
N ALA A 41 9.00 3.89 8.51
CA ALA A 41 8.92 2.70 7.65
C ALA A 41 8.11 1.57 8.32
N HIS A 42 8.20 1.47 9.65
CA HIS A 42 7.51 0.48 10.47
C HIS A 42 6.13 0.93 10.99
N ASP A 43 5.65 2.13 10.64
CA ASP A 43 4.29 2.55 11.02
C ASP A 43 3.29 1.47 10.67
N GLU A 44 2.45 1.11 11.64
CA GLU A 44 1.36 0.19 11.38
C GLU A 44 0.30 0.90 10.52
N VAL A 45 -0.02 0.30 9.39
CA VAL A 45 -1.06 0.74 8.46
C VAL A 45 -2.08 -0.37 8.23
N VAL A 46 -3.30 0.01 7.88
CA VAL A 46 -4.35 -0.94 7.49
C VAL A 46 -4.55 -0.83 5.99
N LEU A 47 -4.54 -1.96 5.29
CA LEU A 47 -4.77 -2.00 3.84
C LEU A 47 -6.28 -1.91 3.55
N GLY A 48 -6.75 -0.71 3.29
CA GLY A 48 -8.15 -0.44 3.01
C GLY A 48 -9.11 -1.07 4.04
N HIS A 49 -10.17 -1.73 3.56
CA HIS A 49 -11.15 -2.44 4.41
C HIS A 49 -10.81 -3.92 4.66
N THR A 50 -9.64 -4.41 4.25
CA THR A 50 -9.25 -5.83 4.42
C THR A 50 -9.04 -6.24 5.89
N GLY A 51 -8.83 -5.29 6.78
CA GLY A 51 -8.43 -5.53 8.18
C GLY A 51 -6.99 -6.04 8.32
N ILE A 52 -6.21 -6.15 7.23
CA ILE A 52 -4.81 -6.55 7.28
C ILE A 52 -3.98 -5.37 7.76
N ARG A 53 -3.31 -5.55 8.92
CA ARG A 53 -2.37 -4.60 9.50
C ARG A 53 -0.95 -5.01 9.14
N THR A 54 -0.14 -4.04 8.71
CA THR A 54 1.22 -4.30 8.26
C THR A 54 2.09 -3.05 8.41
N SER A 55 3.38 -3.12 8.08
CA SER A 55 4.25 -1.94 8.06
C SER A 55 4.03 -1.10 6.79
N ARG A 56 4.24 0.21 6.89
CA ARG A 56 4.16 1.15 5.77
C ARG A 56 5.12 0.78 4.64
N LEU A 57 6.37 0.42 4.96
CA LEU A 57 7.32 -0.12 3.99
C LEU A 57 7.20 -1.64 3.93
N ALA A 58 6.96 -2.15 2.72
CA ALA A 58 7.11 -3.56 2.41
C ALA A 58 8.55 -3.83 1.94
N MET A 59 9.11 -4.96 2.38
CA MET A 59 10.37 -5.50 1.87
C MET A 59 10.12 -6.13 0.51
N GLY A 60 10.47 -5.40 -0.56
CA GLY A 60 10.32 -5.87 -1.93
C GLY A 60 11.37 -6.92 -2.27
N THR A 61 10.92 -8.03 -2.86
CA THR A 61 11.79 -9.16 -3.21
C THR A 61 11.99 -9.33 -4.71
N GLY A 62 11.45 -8.39 -5.51
CA GLY A 62 11.34 -8.52 -6.97
C GLY A 62 11.96 -7.37 -7.77
N THR A 63 13.06 -6.76 -7.33
CA THR A 63 13.77 -5.78 -8.16
C THR A 63 14.26 -6.47 -9.44
N ILE A 64 13.76 -5.98 -10.60
CA ILE A 64 13.99 -6.62 -11.92
C ILE A 64 13.61 -8.13 -11.86
N GLY A 65 12.51 -8.44 -11.14
CA GLY A 65 12.06 -9.81 -10.91
C GLY A 65 11.29 -10.37 -12.09
N PHE A 66 11.83 -11.43 -12.72
CA PHE A 66 11.21 -12.16 -13.81
C PHE A 66 11.89 -13.52 -14.02
N GLY A 67 11.13 -14.51 -14.52
CA GLY A 67 11.69 -15.82 -14.88
C GLY A 67 12.27 -16.61 -13.72
N GLY A 68 11.71 -16.45 -12.51
CA GLY A 68 12.17 -17.17 -11.32
C GLY A 68 13.41 -16.55 -10.65
N ALA A 69 13.77 -15.31 -10.98
CA ALA A 69 14.92 -14.63 -10.37
C ALA A 69 14.65 -13.12 -10.18
N SER A 70 15.35 -12.50 -9.24
CA SER A 70 15.36 -11.05 -8.99
C SER A 70 16.77 -10.62 -8.53
N ASN A 71 17.00 -9.32 -8.39
CA ASN A 71 18.26 -8.86 -7.81
C ASN A 71 18.47 -9.44 -6.41
N GLN A 72 17.41 -9.49 -5.59
CA GLN A 72 17.46 -10.03 -4.25
C GLN A 72 17.80 -11.52 -4.24
N THR A 73 17.21 -12.33 -5.13
CA THR A 73 17.52 -13.77 -5.18
C THR A 73 18.94 -14.04 -5.65
N ARG A 74 19.55 -13.13 -6.43
CA ARG A 74 20.97 -13.23 -6.86
C ARG A 74 21.97 -12.98 -5.73
N LEU A 75 21.54 -12.43 -4.59
CA LEU A 75 22.38 -12.29 -3.40
C LEU A 75 22.74 -13.67 -2.79
N GLY A 76 21.94 -14.69 -3.09
CA GLY A 76 22.07 -16.02 -2.52
C GLY A 76 21.29 -16.18 -1.22
N ASN A 77 21.31 -17.42 -0.70
CA ASN A 77 20.39 -17.81 0.37
C ASN A 77 20.59 -17.00 1.66
N SER A 78 21.76 -17.09 2.27
CA SER A 78 22.00 -16.44 3.56
C SER A 78 21.92 -14.91 3.51
N PRO A 79 22.57 -14.20 2.55
CA PRO A 79 22.48 -12.76 2.51
C PRO A 79 21.05 -12.23 2.33
N PHE A 80 20.27 -12.86 1.47
CA PHE A 80 18.90 -12.41 1.23
C PHE A 80 17.97 -12.74 2.42
N THR A 81 18.07 -13.94 2.98
CA THR A 81 17.28 -14.32 4.17
C THR A 81 17.62 -13.39 5.34
N ASN A 82 18.91 -13.11 5.58
CA ASN A 82 19.34 -12.19 6.64
C ASN A 82 18.79 -10.78 6.42
N LEU A 83 18.77 -10.28 5.19
CA LEU A 83 18.19 -8.97 4.89
C LEU A 83 16.70 -8.89 5.27
N LEU A 84 15.93 -9.95 5.08
CA LEU A 84 14.53 -10.04 5.51
C LEU A 84 14.41 -10.10 7.03
N LEU A 85 15.31 -10.84 7.70
CA LEU A 85 15.36 -10.95 9.17
C LEU A 85 15.75 -9.63 9.82
N ASP A 86 16.77 -8.94 9.29
CA ASP A 86 17.20 -7.61 9.77
C ASP A 86 16.06 -6.59 9.61
N GLY A 87 15.32 -6.65 8.49
CA GLY A 87 14.14 -5.83 8.28
C GLY A 87 13.08 -6.03 9.36
N TYR A 88 12.84 -7.27 9.75
CA TYR A 88 11.87 -7.58 10.78
C TYR A 88 12.39 -7.27 12.20
N HIS A 89 13.57 -7.77 12.58
CA HIS A 89 14.07 -7.71 13.96
C HIS A 89 14.60 -6.32 14.32
N ASP A 90 15.41 -5.73 13.43
CA ASP A 90 16.10 -4.48 13.72
C ASP A 90 15.27 -3.26 13.33
N ASN A 91 14.43 -3.39 12.32
CA ASN A 91 13.73 -2.27 11.70
C ASN A 91 12.21 -2.32 11.86
N GLY A 92 11.64 -3.37 12.43
CA GLY A 92 10.20 -3.52 12.70
C GLY A 92 9.33 -3.67 11.45
N LEU A 93 9.92 -3.98 10.29
CA LEU A 93 9.17 -4.20 9.05
C LEU A 93 8.40 -5.52 9.12
N ARG A 94 7.13 -5.48 8.71
CA ARG A 94 6.21 -6.62 8.85
C ARG A 94 5.52 -7.00 7.56
N PHE A 95 6.03 -6.53 6.41
CA PHE A 95 5.41 -6.75 5.12
C PHE A 95 6.43 -7.32 4.12
N PHE A 96 6.19 -8.53 3.63
CA PHE A 96 6.97 -9.19 2.58
C PHE A 96 6.19 -9.13 1.26
N ASP A 97 6.74 -8.44 0.26
CA ASP A 97 6.19 -8.39 -1.10
C ASP A 97 6.97 -9.32 -2.01
N SER A 98 6.34 -10.44 -2.39
CA SER A 98 6.89 -11.47 -3.26
C SER A 98 6.03 -11.69 -4.51
N ALA A 99 6.47 -12.58 -5.39
CA ALA A 99 5.71 -13.14 -6.49
C ALA A 99 6.34 -14.46 -6.95
N ASP A 100 5.55 -15.28 -7.63
CA ASP A 100 6.03 -16.53 -8.24
C ASP A 100 7.20 -16.28 -9.19
N SER A 101 7.04 -15.31 -10.11
CA SER A 101 8.06 -14.96 -11.10
C SER A 101 9.36 -14.39 -10.52
N TYR A 102 9.41 -14.06 -9.22
CA TYR A 102 10.63 -13.54 -8.59
C TYR A 102 11.57 -14.64 -8.07
N GLY A 103 11.05 -15.86 -7.89
CA GLY A 103 11.80 -16.97 -7.28
C GLY A 103 12.15 -16.73 -5.81
N SER A 104 11.42 -15.84 -5.13
CA SER A 104 11.77 -15.38 -3.78
C SER A 104 11.12 -16.20 -2.66
N HIS A 105 10.15 -17.09 -2.94
CA HIS A 105 9.46 -17.88 -1.93
C HIS A 105 10.38 -18.66 -1.00
N PRO A 106 11.45 -19.36 -1.49
CA PRO A 106 12.34 -20.12 -0.59
C PRO A 106 13.07 -19.25 0.44
N TYR A 107 13.40 -18.00 0.08
CA TYR A 107 14.09 -17.05 0.96
C TYR A 107 13.13 -16.47 2.01
N VAL A 108 11.91 -16.13 1.59
CA VAL A 108 10.82 -15.72 2.49
C VAL A 108 10.49 -16.86 3.45
N ALA A 109 10.39 -18.11 2.97
CA ALA A 109 10.19 -19.28 3.81
C ALA A 109 11.30 -19.48 4.85
N ALA A 110 12.56 -19.26 4.47
CA ALA A 110 13.68 -19.34 5.39
C ALA A 110 13.60 -18.29 6.51
N ALA A 111 13.16 -17.08 6.18
CA ALA A 111 12.90 -16.02 7.18
C ALA A 111 11.69 -16.37 8.08
N LEU A 112 10.59 -16.87 7.49
CA LEU A 112 9.37 -17.24 8.23
C LEU A 112 9.58 -18.37 9.25
N LYS A 113 10.63 -19.19 9.11
CA LYS A 113 11.02 -20.19 10.14
C LYS A 113 11.51 -19.54 11.44
N GLN A 114 11.90 -18.28 11.41
CA GLN A 114 12.47 -17.53 12.53
C GLN A 114 11.58 -16.37 12.99
N ILE A 115 10.47 -16.13 12.30
CA ILE A 115 9.52 -15.06 12.58
C ILE A 115 8.15 -15.68 12.85
N PRO A 116 7.45 -15.30 13.94
CA PRO A 116 6.08 -15.75 14.16
C PRO A 116 5.18 -15.36 12.97
N ARG A 117 4.48 -16.33 12.39
CA ARG A 117 3.70 -16.16 11.15
C ARG A 117 2.63 -15.08 11.25
N ASP A 118 2.01 -14.94 12.42
CA ASP A 118 0.97 -13.96 12.71
C ASP A 118 1.49 -12.51 12.85
N LYS A 119 2.80 -12.33 12.88
CA LYS A 119 3.45 -11.00 13.03
C LYS A 119 3.84 -10.37 11.71
N VAL A 120 3.66 -11.05 10.60
CA VAL A 120 4.02 -10.54 9.28
C VAL A 120 2.92 -10.77 8.26
N THR A 121 2.85 -9.86 7.30
CA THR A 121 2.01 -9.94 6.11
C THR A 121 2.83 -10.47 4.94
N VAL A 122 2.35 -11.52 4.30
CA VAL A 122 2.95 -12.09 3.08
C VAL A 122 2.03 -11.80 1.90
N LEU A 123 2.53 -11.02 0.94
CA LEU A 123 1.91 -10.80 -0.35
C LEU A 123 2.66 -11.59 -1.41
N THR A 124 1.93 -12.33 -2.23
CA THR A 124 2.48 -12.96 -3.43
C THR A 124 1.55 -12.76 -4.63
N LYS A 125 2.01 -13.14 -5.81
CA LYS A 125 1.32 -12.89 -7.08
C LYS A 125 1.41 -14.11 -7.98
N THR A 126 0.33 -14.40 -8.71
CA THR A 126 0.27 -15.47 -9.72
C THR A 126 0.26 -14.90 -11.12
N ASP A 127 1.10 -15.44 -12.00
CA ASP A 127 1.13 -15.14 -13.43
C ASP A 127 0.19 -16.07 -14.23
N THR A 128 -0.41 -17.07 -13.56
CA THR A 128 -1.34 -18.04 -14.17
C THR A 128 -2.69 -17.40 -14.46
N ARG A 129 -3.23 -17.70 -15.65
CA ARG A 129 -4.49 -17.11 -16.17
C ARG A 129 -5.63 -18.09 -16.31
N ASN A 130 -5.51 -19.30 -15.81
CA ASN A 130 -6.57 -20.31 -15.83
C ASN A 130 -6.88 -20.84 -14.42
N PRO A 131 -8.15 -21.20 -14.14
CA PRO A 131 -8.58 -21.55 -12.79
C PRO A 131 -7.83 -22.76 -12.19
N ALA A 132 -7.59 -23.81 -12.98
CA ALA A 132 -6.93 -25.03 -12.51
C ALA A 132 -5.47 -24.74 -12.10
N GLY A 133 -4.77 -23.96 -12.91
CA GLY A 133 -3.40 -23.57 -12.63
C GLY A 133 -3.30 -22.68 -11.37
N VAL A 134 -4.23 -21.72 -11.19
CA VAL A 134 -4.24 -20.87 -9.97
C VAL A 134 -4.49 -21.71 -8.71
N ARG A 135 -5.37 -22.73 -8.74
CA ARG A 135 -5.54 -23.65 -7.61
C ARG A 135 -4.22 -24.37 -7.29
N ALA A 136 -3.54 -24.88 -8.31
CA ALA A 136 -2.24 -25.54 -8.14
C ALA A 136 -1.17 -24.57 -7.60
N ASP A 137 -1.16 -23.34 -8.09
CA ASP A 137 -0.27 -22.28 -7.59
C ASP A 137 -0.50 -21.98 -6.11
N LEU A 138 -1.74 -21.80 -5.67
CA LEU A 138 -2.05 -21.53 -4.25
C LEU A 138 -1.56 -22.63 -3.33
N ASP A 139 -1.73 -23.89 -3.73
CA ASP A 139 -1.23 -25.04 -2.97
C ASP A 139 0.30 -25.11 -3.00
N ARG A 140 0.92 -24.82 -4.15
CA ARG A 140 2.38 -24.78 -4.29
C ARG A 140 2.98 -23.65 -3.46
N TYR A 141 2.44 -22.45 -3.52
CA TYR A 141 2.95 -21.27 -2.77
C TYR A 141 2.92 -21.51 -1.27
N ARG A 142 1.85 -22.09 -0.73
CA ARG A 142 1.78 -22.42 0.69
C ARG A 142 2.84 -23.45 1.10
N ARG A 143 3.09 -24.46 0.25
CA ARG A 143 4.16 -25.44 0.48
C ARG A 143 5.55 -24.83 0.39
N GLU A 144 5.79 -23.99 -0.63
CA GLU A 144 7.08 -23.31 -0.82
C GLU A 144 7.40 -22.34 0.32
N LEU A 145 6.39 -21.61 0.79
CA LEU A 145 6.51 -20.65 1.89
C LEU A 145 6.47 -21.34 3.27
N GLY A 146 6.00 -22.57 3.35
CA GLY A 146 5.87 -23.33 4.61
C GLY A 146 4.79 -22.75 5.54
N ILE A 147 3.66 -22.28 4.99
CA ILE A 147 2.59 -21.61 5.72
C ILE A 147 1.22 -22.17 5.35
N ASP A 148 0.27 -22.08 6.28
CA ASP A 148 -1.10 -22.57 6.06
C ASP A 148 -1.96 -21.58 5.25
N TYR A 149 -1.69 -20.29 5.38
CA TYR A 149 -2.41 -19.22 4.68
C TYR A 149 -1.46 -18.14 4.16
N ILE A 150 -1.88 -17.46 3.09
CA ILE A 150 -1.19 -16.29 2.53
C ILE A 150 -2.07 -15.06 2.81
N ASP A 151 -1.47 -13.93 3.21
CA ASP A 151 -2.30 -12.75 3.53
C ASP A 151 -2.90 -12.13 2.26
N ILE A 152 -2.11 -11.95 1.20
CA ILE A 152 -2.58 -11.30 -0.02
C ILE A 152 -2.08 -12.06 -1.24
N VAL A 153 -3.00 -12.40 -2.14
CA VAL A 153 -2.67 -12.96 -3.45
C VAL A 153 -3.21 -12.07 -4.55
N LEU A 154 -2.33 -11.63 -5.45
CA LEU A 154 -2.69 -10.78 -6.57
C LEU A 154 -2.60 -11.53 -7.91
N ILE A 155 -3.50 -11.20 -8.84
CA ILE A 155 -3.29 -11.49 -10.26
C ILE A 155 -2.19 -10.55 -10.75
N HIS A 156 -1.06 -11.11 -11.20
CA HIS A 156 0.15 -10.35 -11.49
C HIS A 156 0.12 -9.72 -12.89
N CYS A 157 0.72 -8.53 -13.04
CA CYS A 157 1.00 -7.89 -14.33
C CYS A 157 -0.20 -7.82 -15.30
N VAL A 158 -1.36 -7.39 -14.82
CA VAL A 158 -2.56 -7.29 -15.68
C VAL A 158 -2.47 -6.06 -16.57
N THR A 159 -2.60 -6.27 -17.88
CA THR A 159 -2.55 -5.23 -18.92
C THR A 159 -3.88 -5.03 -19.65
N GLU A 160 -4.74 -6.04 -19.67
CA GLU A 160 -6.00 -6.06 -20.40
C GLU A 160 -7.06 -5.23 -19.68
N SER A 161 -7.78 -4.37 -20.40
CA SER A 161 -8.87 -3.57 -19.83
C SER A 161 -10.13 -4.39 -19.51
N ASP A 162 -10.29 -5.54 -20.14
CA ASP A 162 -11.41 -6.47 -19.96
C ASP A 162 -11.08 -7.65 -19.03
N TRP A 163 -9.99 -7.54 -18.25
CA TRP A 163 -9.47 -8.62 -17.41
C TRP A 163 -10.51 -9.17 -16.40
N THR A 164 -11.42 -8.34 -15.93
CA THR A 164 -12.47 -8.76 -14.99
C THR A 164 -13.45 -9.77 -15.59
N THR A 165 -13.64 -9.71 -16.90
CA THR A 165 -14.42 -10.72 -17.66
C THR A 165 -13.52 -11.89 -18.06
N ARG A 166 -12.35 -11.58 -18.64
CA ARG A 166 -11.40 -12.57 -19.15
C ARG A 166 -10.88 -13.52 -18.07
N TYR A 167 -10.60 -13.01 -16.88
CA TYR A 167 -10.04 -13.78 -15.76
C TYR A 167 -11.09 -14.10 -14.69
N ARG A 168 -12.37 -14.08 -15.02
CA ARG A 168 -13.45 -14.35 -14.07
C ARG A 168 -13.24 -15.65 -13.29
N GLY A 169 -12.89 -16.76 -13.97
CA GLY A 169 -12.63 -18.03 -13.30
C GLY A 169 -11.42 -18.01 -12.37
N VAL A 170 -10.40 -17.18 -12.64
CA VAL A 170 -9.28 -16.95 -11.71
C VAL A 170 -9.76 -16.19 -10.48
N MET A 171 -10.58 -15.15 -10.68
CA MET A 171 -11.19 -14.38 -9.59
C MET A 171 -12.03 -15.27 -8.68
N ASP A 172 -12.83 -16.16 -9.26
CA ASP A 172 -13.68 -17.11 -8.52
C ASP A 172 -12.83 -18.06 -7.65
N VAL A 173 -11.70 -18.56 -8.18
CA VAL A 173 -10.75 -19.39 -7.40
C VAL A 173 -10.15 -18.65 -6.23
N LEU A 174 -9.74 -17.38 -6.40
CA LEU A 174 -9.20 -16.58 -5.31
C LEU A 174 -10.27 -16.24 -4.28
N SER A 175 -11.52 -15.98 -4.69
CA SER A 175 -12.64 -15.79 -3.78
C SER A 175 -12.91 -17.04 -2.95
N GLU A 176 -12.96 -18.22 -3.59
CA GLU A 176 -13.11 -19.51 -2.89
C GLU A 176 -11.96 -19.77 -1.91
N ALA A 177 -10.73 -19.43 -2.28
CA ALA A 177 -9.57 -19.57 -1.39
C ALA A 177 -9.67 -18.65 -0.16
N LYS A 178 -10.24 -17.46 -0.33
CA LYS A 178 -10.52 -16.54 0.77
C LYS A 178 -11.61 -17.08 1.68
N GLU A 179 -12.70 -17.59 1.14
CA GLU A 179 -13.78 -18.22 1.91
C GLU A 179 -13.28 -19.40 2.74
N LYS A 180 -12.33 -20.17 2.19
CA LYS A 180 -11.65 -21.28 2.89
C LYS A 180 -10.60 -20.83 3.90
N GLY A 181 -10.28 -19.54 3.97
CA GLY A 181 -9.25 -18.99 4.86
C GLY A 181 -7.81 -19.31 4.43
N THR A 182 -7.58 -19.83 3.22
CA THR A 182 -6.22 -20.10 2.70
C THR A 182 -5.54 -18.86 2.14
N ILE A 183 -6.33 -17.81 1.84
CA ILE A 183 -5.85 -16.44 1.67
C ILE A 183 -6.73 -15.48 2.48
N ARG A 184 -6.23 -14.29 2.83
CA ARG A 184 -7.00 -13.30 3.58
C ARG A 184 -7.58 -12.19 2.70
N ALA A 185 -6.87 -11.80 1.63
CA ALA A 185 -7.32 -10.83 0.65
C ALA A 185 -6.81 -11.17 -0.74
N HIS A 186 -7.54 -10.72 -1.76
CA HIS A 186 -7.18 -10.85 -3.16
C HIS A 186 -7.22 -9.50 -3.89
N GLY A 187 -6.63 -9.47 -5.06
CA GLY A 187 -6.62 -8.26 -5.87
C GLY A 187 -5.76 -8.39 -7.12
N VAL A 188 -5.16 -7.29 -7.53
CA VAL A 188 -4.47 -7.21 -8.81
C VAL A 188 -3.22 -6.33 -8.74
N SER A 189 -2.27 -6.59 -9.63
CA SER A 189 -1.13 -5.73 -9.92
C SER A 189 -1.30 -5.23 -11.36
N CYS A 190 -1.74 -3.99 -11.52
CA CYS A 190 -2.04 -3.42 -12.83
C CYS A 190 -0.78 -2.91 -13.55
N HIS A 191 -0.74 -3.12 -14.88
CA HIS A 191 0.35 -2.67 -15.75
C HIS A 191 -0.16 -1.94 -17.00
N SER A 192 -1.37 -1.40 -16.95
CA SER A 192 -1.92 -0.44 -17.92
C SER A 192 -3.01 0.40 -17.27
N ILE A 193 -3.25 1.59 -17.79
CA ILE A 193 -4.34 2.46 -17.29
C ILE A 193 -5.71 1.85 -17.52
N GLY A 194 -5.87 1.05 -18.58
CA GLY A 194 -7.11 0.31 -18.84
C GLY A 194 -7.40 -0.73 -17.76
N ALA A 195 -6.38 -1.52 -17.39
CA ALA A 195 -6.47 -2.48 -16.30
C ALA A 195 -6.72 -1.82 -14.95
N LEU A 196 -6.04 -0.70 -14.66
CA LEU A 196 -6.21 0.05 -13.41
C LEU A 196 -7.62 0.64 -13.28
N ARG A 197 -8.18 1.17 -14.36
CA ARG A 197 -9.59 1.65 -14.37
C ARG A 197 -10.59 0.52 -14.16
N ALA A 198 -10.34 -0.65 -14.76
CA ALA A 198 -11.15 -1.84 -14.53
C ALA A 198 -11.05 -2.32 -13.08
N ALA A 199 -9.86 -2.26 -12.47
CA ALA A 199 -9.66 -2.56 -11.05
C ALA A 199 -10.41 -1.57 -10.14
N ALA A 200 -10.40 -0.29 -10.47
CA ALA A 200 -11.16 0.72 -9.74
C ALA A 200 -12.68 0.45 -9.79
N ALA A 201 -13.20 0.04 -10.95
CA ALA A 201 -14.62 -0.27 -11.12
C ALA A 201 -15.05 -1.61 -10.52
N SER A 202 -14.13 -2.53 -10.28
CA SER A 202 -14.44 -3.89 -9.82
C SER A 202 -14.58 -3.95 -8.29
N PRO A 203 -15.76 -4.33 -7.74
CA PRO A 203 -15.91 -4.54 -6.30
C PRO A 203 -15.11 -5.74 -5.77
N TRP A 204 -14.65 -6.62 -6.66
CA TRP A 204 -13.86 -7.79 -6.31
C TRP A 204 -12.44 -7.42 -5.83
N VAL A 205 -11.87 -6.32 -6.31
CA VAL A 205 -10.51 -5.90 -5.93
C VAL A 205 -10.51 -5.34 -4.51
N GLU A 206 -9.80 -6.01 -3.61
CA GLU A 206 -9.60 -5.57 -2.23
C GLU A 206 -8.26 -4.86 -2.06
N VAL A 207 -7.21 -5.33 -2.77
CA VAL A 207 -5.86 -4.74 -2.75
C VAL A 207 -5.37 -4.53 -4.18
N ASP A 208 -4.83 -3.36 -4.47
CA ASP A 208 -4.14 -3.06 -5.72
C ASP A 208 -2.68 -2.68 -5.45
N LEU A 209 -1.78 -3.26 -6.23
CA LEU A 209 -0.35 -2.92 -6.24
C LEU A 209 -0.09 -2.00 -7.44
N VAL A 210 -0.06 -0.69 -7.19
CA VAL A 210 -0.03 0.37 -8.20
C VAL A 210 1.36 0.95 -8.42
N ARG A 211 1.69 1.26 -9.67
CA ARG A 211 2.95 1.93 -10.04
C ARG A 211 2.83 3.43 -9.81
N LEU A 212 3.69 4.01 -8.96
CA LEU A 212 3.63 5.42 -8.60
C LEU A 212 5.02 6.03 -8.36
N ASN A 213 5.33 7.10 -9.09
CA ASN A 213 6.51 7.94 -8.87
C ASN A 213 6.31 9.34 -9.48
N PRO A 214 7.15 10.34 -9.15
CA PRO A 214 6.94 11.73 -9.58
C PRO A 214 7.12 11.98 -11.07
N ILE A 215 7.85 11.13 -11.80
CA ILE A 215 8.20 11.37 -13.22
C ILE A 215 7.38 10.50 -14.19
N GLY A 216 6.47 9.64 -13.68
CA GLY A 216 5.66 8.76 -14.52
C GLY A 216 6.43 7.57 -15.12
N SER A 217 7.68 7.35 -14.73
CA SER A 217 8.49 6.25 -15.27
C SER A 217 7.92 4.90 -14.92
N HIS A 218 7.73 4.05 -15.95
CA HIS A 218 7.12 2.73 -15.81
C HIS A 218 5.75 2.73 -15.14
N MET A 219 5.02 3.83 -15.18
CA MET A 219 3.64 3.96 -14.67
C MET A 219 2.61 3.58 -15.73
N ASP A 220 1.35 3.44 -15.30
CA ASP A 220 0.22 3.08 -16.17
C ASP A 220 -0.27 4.25 -17.04
N ALA A 221 -0.03 5.46 -16.59
CA ALA A 221 -0.26 6.74 -17.25
C ALA A 221 0.58 7.80 -16.54
N ASP A 222 0.36 9.08 -16.87
CA ASP A 222 0.94 10.20 -16.12
C ASP A 222 0.51 10.16 -14.64
N PRO A 223 1.32 10.71 -13.73
CA PRO A 223 1.07 10.62 -12.30
C PRO A 223 -0.30 11.16 -11.85
N ALA A 224 -0.76 12.26 -12.46
CA ALA A 224 -2.04 12.87 -12.08
C ALA A 224 -3.22 11.96 -12.44
N THR A 225 -3.20 11.34 -13.61
CA THR A 225 -4.19 10.36 -14.06
C THR A 225 -4.23 9.14 -13.14
N VAL A 226 -3.07 8.55 -12.81
CA VAL A 226 -2.99 7.40 -11.91
C VAL A 226 -3.52 7.75 -10.53
N ILE A 227 -3.09 8.88 -9.94
CA ILE A 227 -3.56 9.35 -8.63
C ILE A 227 -5.07 9.55 -8.64
N GLY A 228 -5.64 10.10 -9.72
CA GLY A 228 -7.09 10.27 -9.87
C GLY A 228 -7.86 8.96 -9.76
N VAL A 229 -7.39 7.90 -10.43
CA VAL A 229 -8.00 6.56 -10.36
C VAL A 229 -7.81 5.94 -8.97
N VAL A 230 -6.61 6.05 -8.40
CA VAL A 230 -6.30 5.50 -7.05
C VAL A 230 -7.14 6.16 -5.97
N LYS A 231 -7.41 7.48 -6.06
CA LYS A 231 -8.33 8.18 -5.14
C LYS A 231 -9.74 7.57 -5.16
N GLN A 232 -10.24 7.19 -6.35
CA GLN A 232 -11.54 6.51 -6.46
C GLN A 232 -11.50 5.13 -5.79
N MET A 233 -10.41 4.38 -5.95
CA MET A 233 -10.23 3.08 -5.30
C MET A 233 -10.20 3.20 -3.77
N ARG A 234 -9.47 4.17 -3.23
CA ARG A 234 -9.45 4.46 -1.79
C ARG A 234 -10.81 4.83 -1.24
N ALA A 235 -11.57 5.67 -1.95
CA ALA A 235 -12.92 6.05 -1.55
C ALA A 235 -13.88 4.84 -1.46
N GLN A 236 -13.56 3.73 -2.15
CA GLN A 236 -14.27 2.46 -2.07
C GLN A 236 -13.71 1.52 -1.00
N GLY A 237 -12.69 1.94 -0.24
CA GLY A 237 -12.07 1.13 0.81
C GLY A 237 -11.07 0.09 0.31
N LYS A 238 -10.57 0.19 -0.92
CA LYS A 238 -9.53 -0.71 -1.41
C LYS A 238 -8.19 -0.38 -0.77
N GLY A 239 -7.40 -1.40 -0.43
CA GLY A 239 -6.02 -1.27 0.03
C GLY A 239 -5.09 -0.95 -1.13
N ILE A 240 -4.26 0.08 -0.97
CA ILE A 240 -3.37 0.55 -2.04
C ILE A 240 -1.92 0.41 -1.61
N VAL A 241 -1.18 -0.44 -2.31
CA VAL A 241 0.26 -0.60 -2.13
C VAL A 241 0.99 0.01 -3.32
N GLY A 242 1.87 0.97 -3.07
CA GLY A 242 2.68 1.59 -4.13
C GLY A 242 3.87 0.72 -4.52
N MET A 243 4.16 0.60 -5.79
CA MET A 243 5.39 0.01 -6.31
C MET A 243 6.08 0.93 -7.31
N LYS A 244 7.31 0.61 -7.67
CA LYS A 244 8.15 1.40 -8.58
C LYS A 244 8.34 2.86 -8.15
N ILE A 245 8.38 3.07 -6.85
CA ILE A 245 8.57 4.38 -6.21
C ILE A 245 9.85 5.06 -6.74
N LEU A 246 10.90 4.27 -6.96
CA LEU A 246 12.19 4.74 -7.52
C LEU A 246 12.27 4.63 -9.04
N GLY A 247 11.11 4.55 -9.75
CA GLY A 247 11.06 4.49 -11.22
C GLY A 247 11.86 3.32 -11.80
N GLN A 248 11.94 2.17 -11.12
CA GLN A 248 12.73 1.01 -11.53
C GLN A 248 14.23 1.33 -11.71
N GLY A 249 14.73 2.35 -11.01
CA GLY A 249 16.12 2.82 -11.05
C GLY A 249 16.31 4.20 -11.70
N ASP A 250 15.31 4.74 -12.41
CA ASP A 250 15.41 6.07 -13.05
C ASP A 250 15.53 7.21 -12.02
N LEU A 251 15.08 6.95 -10.78
CA LEU A 251 15.16 7.89 -9.65
C LEU A 251 16.18 7.48 -8.57
N ARG A 252 17.14 6.58 -8.92
CA ARG A 252 18.16 6.12 -7.97
C ARG A 252 19.02 7.26 -7.39
N ASP A 253 19.19 8.34 -8.14
CA ASP A 253 19.95 9.52 -7.71
C ASP A 253 19.10 10.54 -6.94
N LYS A 254 17.76 10.34 -6.90
CA LYS A 254 16.77 11.20 -6.24
C LYS A 254 15.81 10.44 -5.32
N PRO A 255 16.28 9.48 -4.53
CA PRO A 255 15.39 8.60 -3.75
C PRO A 255 14.56 9.37 -2.71
N SER A 256 15.11 10.41 -2.08
CA SER A 256 14.37 11.22 -1.11
C SER A 256 13.21 12.02 -1.75
N GLU A 257 13.38 12.49 -2.99
CA GLU A 257 12.33 13.18 -3.74
C GLU A 257 11.20 12.20 -4.07
N ALA A 258 11.55 11.01 -4.58
CA ALA A 258 10.58 9.99 -4.94
C ALA A 258 9.78 9.47 -3.72
N ILE A 259 10.43 9.22 -2.60
CA ILE A 259 9.79 8.76 -1.36
C ILE A 259 8.87 9.86 -0.81
N ARG A 260 9.34 11.11 -0.74
CA ARG A 260 8.54 12.24 -0.27
C ARG A 260 7.31 12.47 -1.15
N TYR A 261 7.47 12.34 -2.46
CA TYR A 261 6.34 12.39 -3.40
C TYR A 261 5.32 11.29 -3.10
N ALA A 262 5.75 10.03 -3.01
CA ALA A 262 4.86 8.91 -2.76
C ALA A 262 4.06 9.07 -1.46
N LEU A 263 4.73 9.46 -0.37
CA LEU A 263 4.11 9.73 0.92
C LEU A 263 3.18 10.95 0.87
N GLY A 264 3.60 12.02 0.20
CA GLY A 264 2.84 13.28 0.09
C GLY A 264 1.57 13.18 -0.76
N THR A 265 1.43 12.16 -1.61
CA THR A 265 0.18 11.97 -2.39
C THR A 265 -1.03 11.63 -1.53
N GLY A 266 -0.82 11.03 -0.36
CA GLY A 266 -1.87 10.57 0.56
C GLY A 266 -2.75 9.45 0.00
N VAL A 267 -2.38 8.83 -1.15
CA VAL A 267 -3.20 7.79 -1.78
C VAL A 267 -2.72 6.36 -1.49
N LEU A 268 -1.53 6.19 -0.93
CA LEU A 268 -0.97 4.88 -0.60
C LEU A 268 -1.22 4.56 0.88
N ASP A 269 -1.62 3.32 1.18
CA ASP A 269 -1.59 2.79 2.55
C ASP A 269 -0.17 2.33 2.90
N ALA A 270 0.45 1.60 1.98
CA ALA A 270 1.83 1.10 2.08
C ALA A 270 2.53 1.23 0.71
N PHE A 271 3.83 0.97 0.68
CA PHE A 271 4.57 0.85 -0.57
C PHE A 271 5.73 -0.14 -0.44
N THR A 272 6.17 -0.69 -1.57
CA THR A 272 7.25 -1.68 -1.63
C THR A 272 8.50 -1.11 -2.31
N ILE A 273 9.65 -1.31 -1.70
CA ILE A 273 10.97 -1.07 -2.30
C ILE A 273 11.87 -2.25 -1.95
N GLY A 274 12.56 -2.80 -2.95
CA GLY A 274 13.57 -3.83 -2.76
C GLY A 274 14.93 -3.22 -2.44
N ALA A 275 15.57 -3.67 -1.36
CA ALA A 275 16.95 -3.41 -1.05
C ALA A 275 17.82 -4.62 -1.41
N GLU A 276 19.09 -4.38 -1.72
CA GLU A 276 20.09 -5.43 -2.03
C GLU A 276 21.16 -5.57 -0.94
N SER A 277 21.05 -4.76 0.13
CA SER A 277 21.90 -4.82 1.31
C SER A 277 21.22 -4.19 2.53
N GLN A 278 21.67 -4.56 3.72
CA GLN A 278 21.25 -3.92 4.98
C GLN A 278 21.52 -2.40 4.96
N LYS A 279 22.63 -1.97 4.37
CA LYS A 279 22.96 -0.55 4.22
C LYS A 279 21.92 0.19 3.38
N GLU A 280 21.47 -0.40 2.26
CA GLU A 280 20.41 0.19 1.43
C GLU A 280 19.08 0.20 2.17
N GLN A 281 18.72 -0.88 2.84
CA GLN A 281 17.49 -0.96 3.61
C GLN A 281 17.45 0.12 4.71
N ASN A 282 18.52 0.26 5.49
CA ASN A 282 18.64 1.29 6.53
C ASN A 282 18.59 2.71 5.93
N ASN A 283 19.20 2.93 4.77
CA ASN A 283 19.13 4.21 4.07
C ASN A 283 17.71 4.56 3.62
N LEU A 284 16.94 3.59 3.07
CA LEU A 284 15.54 3.78 2.73
C LEU A 284 14.70 4.16 3.94
N ILE A 285 14.89 3.47 5.07
CA ILE A 285 14.18 3.73 6.33
C ILE A 285 14.46 5.14 6.84
N GLN A 286 15.73 5.56 6.83
CA GLN A 286 16.12 6.92 7.22
C GLN A 286 15.49 7.99 6.31
N ARG A 287 15.39 7.74 5.01
CA ARG A 287 14.75 8.67 4.06
C ARG A 287 13.24 8.78 4.26
N ILE A 288 12.58 7.70 4.65
CA ILE A 288 11.15 7.71 4.99
C ILE A 288 10.93 8.57 6.24
N ALA A 289 11.79 8.43 7.25
CA ALA A 289 11.70 9.21 8.50
C ALA A 289 12.01 10.71 8.29
N ALA A 290 12.72 11.05 7.21
CA ALA A 290 13.08 12.42 6.86
C ALA A 290 12.19 13.06 5.78
N ALA A 291 11.10 12.37 5.37
CA ALA A 291 10.22 12.79 4.26
C ALA A 291 9.17 13.86 4.64
#